data_4972db0676524b35519ab4949db41bd7
#
_entry.id   4972db0676524b35519ab4949db41bd7
#
_cell.length_a   1.000
_cell.length_b   1.000
_cell.length_c   1.000
_cell.angle_alpha   90.00
_cell.angle_beta   90.00
_cell.angle_gamma   90.00
#
_symmetry.space_group_name_H-M   'P 1'
#
loop_
_entity.id
_entity.type
_entity.pdbx_description
1 polymer ?
#
loop_
_entity_poly.entity_id
_entity_poly.type
_entity_poly.pdbx_seq_one_letter_code
_entity_poly.pdbx_strand_id
1 'polypeptide(L)'
;MSLGFRLGEFTIHWLQGGEFEIDGGSMFGVVPRVLWEKKCASTPDNHVLLADSPLLVQTGHGNVLIDTGFGNKLTEKQRKIFRVRRQWDLLAGLARLGLSRESISHVILTHGDFDHAGGVTMLGKTGGLELTFPAAMHYLQQQEWEDVLAPNRRSASAYWPENFTGLSEGKNLCLIDGTGEVVEGIRLERTGGHTRGHQAVWLESGDGIALHLGN
;
A
#
# COMPACT_ATOMS: atom_id res chain seq x y z
N MET A 1 -18.79 2.06 -10.73
CA MET A 1 -19.21 1.67 -9.37
C MET A 1 -17.95 1.19 -8.66
N SER A 2 -17.67 1.67 -7.44
CA SER A 2 -16.58 1.08 -6.65
C SER A 2 -17.00 -0.32 -6.24
N LEU A 3 -16.13 -1.31 -6.43
CA LEU A 3 -16.31 -2.63 -5.85
C LEU A 3 -16.18 -2.47 -4.33
N GLY A 4 -17.20 -2.89 -3.59
CA GLY A 4 -17.18 -2.82 -2.13
C GLY A 4 -18.14 -3.84 -1.53
N PHE A 5 -17.94 -4.17 -0.26
CA PHE A 5 -18.79 -5.08 0.51
C PHE A 5 -18.88 -4.63 1.97
N ARG A 6 -19.82 -5.17 2.70
CA ARG A 6 -19.96 -4.97 4.15
C ARG A 6 -19.39 -6.16 4.92
N LEU A 7 -18.69 -5.83 6.02
CA LEU A 7 -18.23 -6.77 7.02
C LEU A 7 -18.72 -6.26 8.38
N GLY A 8 -19.83 -6.80 8.89
CA GLY A 8 -20.49 -6.26 10.06
C GLY A 8 -20.84 -4.78 9.87
N GLU A 9 -20.32 -3.92 10.73
CA GLU A 9 -20.50 -2.46 10.66
C GLU A 9 -19.52 -1.78 9.68
N PHE A 10 -18.47 -2.48 9.22
CA PHE A 10 -17.50 -1.92 8.29
C PHE A 10 -18.03 -1.92 6.86
N THR A 11 -17.74 -0.83 6.13
CA THR A 11 -17.91 -0.78 4.67
C THR A 11 -16.52 -0.74 4.04
N ILE A 12 -16.20 -1.72 3.20
CA ILE A 12 -14.88 -1.91 2.60
C ILE A 12 -14.97 -1.64 1.10
N HIS A 13 -14.05 -0.83 0.56
CA HIS A 13 -13.98 -0.49 -0.86
C HIS A 13 -12.57 -0.75 -1.39
N TRP A 14 -12.48 -1.39 -2.57
CA TRP A 14 -11.24 -1.44 -3.34
C TRP A 14 -11.05 -0.13 -4.09
N LEU A 15 -9.87 0.45 -3.97
CA LEU A 15 -9.48 1.65 -4.68
C LEU A 15 -8.38 1.33 -5.71
N GLN A 16 -8.11 2.27 -6.61
CA GLN A 16 -7.14 2.10 -7.68
C GLN A 16 -5.80 2.72 -7.29
N GLY A 17 -4.84 1.89 -6.96
CA GLY A 17 -3.46 2.29 -6.63
C GLY A 17 -2.53 2.39 -7.84
N GLY A 18 -2.97 1.85 -8.98
CA GLY A 18 -2.25 1.80 -10.24
C GLY A 18 -2.18 0.39 -10.84
N GLU A 19 -1.78 0.29 -12.12
CA GLU A 19 -1.45 -0.98 -12.78
C GLU A 19 -0.12 -0.83 -13.52
N PHE A 20 0.76 -1.80 -13.38
CA PHE A 20 2.07 -1.79 -13.98
C PHE A 20 2.57 -3.21 -14.27
N GLU A 21 3.66 -3.34 -15.01
CA GLU A 21 4.27 -4.63 -15.27
C GLU A 21 5.65 -4.72 -14.65
N ILE A 22 5.98 -5.88 -14.12
CA ILE A 22 7.30 -6.21 -13.59
C ILE A 22 7.83 -7.48 -14.24
N ASP A 23 9.15 -7.64 -14.33
CA ASP A 23 9.77 -8.86 -14.81
C ASP A 23 9.38 -10.07 -13.93
N GLY A 24 8.94 -11.15 -14.57
CA GLY A 24 8.49 -12.36 -13.87
C GLY A 24 9.58 -13.03 -13.04
N GLY A 25 10.85 -12.83 -13.37
CA GLY A 25 11.96 -13.28 -12.54
C GLY A 25 12.09 -12.49 -11.25
N SER A 26 11.79 -11.19 -11.29
CA SER A 26 11.73 -10.36 -10.08
C SER A 26 10.55 -10.77 -9.19
N MET A 27 9.39 -11.07 -9.81
CA MET A 27 8.17 -11.44 -9.07
C MET A 27 8.25 -12.83 -8.45
N PHE A 28 8.69 -13.83 -9.21
CA PHE A 28 8.64 -15.25 -8.80
C PHE A 28 9.98 -15.79 -8.31
N GLY A 29 11.06 -14.99 -8.40
CA GLY A 29 12.37 -15.36 -7.88
C GLY A 29 12.88 -16.68 -8.44
N VAL A 30 13.17 -17.62 -7.54
CA VAL A 30 13.73 -18.93 -7.89
C VAL A 30 12.72 -19.92 -8.50
N VAL A 31 11.43 -19.59 -8.55
CA VAL A 31 10.43 -20.49 -9.14
C VAL A 31 10.58 -20.49 -10.66
N PRO A 32 10.79 -21.64 -11.31
CA PRO A 32 10.95 -21.72 -12.76
C PRO A 32 9.70 -21.21 -13.49
N ARG A 33 9.91 -20.44 -14.58
CA ARG A 33 8.82 -19.90 -15.41
C ARG A 33 7.79 -20.94 -15.81
N VAL A 34 8.22 -22.12 -16.24
CA VAL A 34 7.34 -23.22 -16.66
C VAL A 34 6.35 -23.69 -15.59
N LEU A 35 6.59 -23.33 -14.31
CA LEU A 35 5.70 -23.62 -13.21
C LEU A 35 4.73 -22.47 -12.95
N TRP A 36 5.22 -21.23 -12.81
CA TRP A 36 4.38 -20.11 -12.46
C TRP A 36 3.54 -19.57 -13.62
N GLU A 37 4.02 -19.66 -14.90
CA GLU A 37 3.24 -19.19 -16.06
C GLU A 37 1.92 -19.97 -16.27
N LYS A 38 1.77 -21.14 -15.64
CA LYS A 38 0.51 -21.89 -15.62
C LYS A 38 -0.56 -21.25 -14.72
N LYS A 39 -0.14 -20.33 -13.84
CA LYS A 39 -1.00 -19.66 -12.85
C LYS A 39 -1.12 -18.17 -13.08
N CYS A 40 -0.09 -17.55 -13.63
CA CYS A 40 -0.02 -16.11 -13.87
C CYS A 40 0.36 -15.87 -15.33
N ALA A 41 -0.50 -15.17 -16.06
CA ALA A 41 -0.23 -14.82 -17.46
C ALA A 41 0.97 -13.88 -17.55
N SER A 42 1.84 -14.09 -18.53
CA SER A 42 2.99 -13.24 -18.79
C SER A 42 3.07 -12.83 -20.26
N THR A 43 3.75 -11.71 -20.51
CA THR A 43 4.10 -11.29 -21.86
C THR A 43 5.19 -12.19 -22.46
N PRO A 44 5.39 -12.20 -23.80
CA PRO A 44 6.47 -12.96 -24.43
C PRO A 44 7.87 -12.64 -23.86
N ASP A 45 8.08 -11.40 -23.45
CA ASP A 45 9.33 -10.91 -22.84
C ASP A 45 9.32 -10.94 -21.30
N ASN A 46 8.56 -11.89 -20.73
CA ASN A 46 8.58 -12.28 -19.31
C ASN A 46 8.02 -11.24 -18.30
N HIS A 47 7.16 -10.31 -18.74
CA HIS A 47 6.53 -9.40 -17.77
C HIS A 47 5.18 -9.92 -17.30
N VAL A 48 4.83 -9.62 -16.05
CA VAL A 48 3.54 -9.91 -15.44
C VAL A 48 2.86 -8.61 -15.05
N LEU A 49 1.54 -8.54 -15.23
CA LEU A 49 0.73 -7.40 -14.84
C LEU A 49 0.40 -7.47 -13.36
N LEU A 50 0.65 -6.38 -12.65
CA LEU A 50 0.29 -6.18 -11.25
C LEU A 50 -0.71 -5.03 -11.14
N ALA A 51 -1.57 -5.09 -10.14
CA ALA A 51 -2.53 -4.06 -9.81
C ALA A 51 -2.45 -3.74 -8.31
N ASP A 52 -2.10 -2.51 -7.99
CA ASP A 52 -2.18 -2.03 -6.62
C ASP A 52 -3.64 -1.76 -6.27
N SER A 53 -4.10 -2.39 -5.23
CA SER A 53 -5.51 -2.35 -4.81
C SER A 53 -5.65 -1.90 -3.35
N PRO A 54 -5.35 -0.63 -3.03
CA PRO A 54 -5.56 -0.12 -1.68
C PRO A 54 -6.99 -0.35 -1.21
N LEU A 55 -7.16 -0.68 0.06
CA LEU A 55 -8.48 -0.84 0.67
C LEU A 55 -8.83 0.37 1.52
N LEU A 56 -10.01 0.94 1.30
CA LEU A 56 -10.63 1.85 2.23
C LEU A 56 -11.59 1.06 3.12
N VAL A 57 -11.40 1.15 4.42
CA VAL A 57 -12.30 0.61 5.44
C VAL A 57 -12.96 1.77 6.17
N GLN A 58 -14.25 1.94 5.98
CA GLN A 58 -15.06 2.92 6.72
C GLN A 58 -15.61 2.26 7.97
N THR A 59 -15.29 2.82 9.13
CA THR A 59 -15.69 2.32 10.45
C THR A 59 -16.45 3.40 11.23
N GLY A 60 -17.00 3.05 12.40
CA GLY A 60 -17.55 4.03 13.34
C GLY A 60 -16.49 4.98 13.95
N HIS A 61 -15.21 4.63 13.81
CA HIS A 61 -14.07 5.36 14.40
C HIS A 61 -13.26 6.14 13.35
N GLY A 62 -13.68 6.16 12.08
CA GLY A 62 -13.02 6.90 11.01
C GLY A 62 -12.80 6.09 9.74
N ASN A 63 -12.12 6.71 8.79
CA ASN A 63 -11.75 6.11 7.52
C ASN A 63 -10.31 5.62 7.59
N VAL A 64 -10.11 4.32 7.43
CA VAL A 64 -8.82 3.64 7.45
C VAL A 64 -8.46 3.23 6.04
N LEU A 65 -7.30 3.64 5.57
CA LEU A 65 -6.75 3.26 4.27
C LEU A 65 -5.64 2.22 4.49
N ILE A 66 -5.71 1.09 3.81
CA ILE A 66 -4.67 0.06 3.80
C ILE A 66 -3.94 0.13 2.47
N ASP A 67 -2.65 0.41 2.52
CA ASP A 67 -1.75 0.72 1.42
C ASP A 67 -2.17 1.95 0.59
N THR A 68 -1.29 2.43 -0.27
CA THR A 68 -1.50 3.69 -0.99
C THR A 68 -1.22 3.61 -2.49
N GLY A 69 -0.74 2.46 -2.99
CA GLY A 69 -0.29 2.31 -4.37
C GLY A 69 1.02 3.05 -4.67
N PHE A 70 1.44 3.07 -5.93
CA PHE A 70 2.74 3.66 -6.33
C PHE A 70 2.75 5.20 -6.38
N GLY A 71 1.61 5.87 -6.19
CA GLY A 71 1.54 7.33 -6.16
C GLY A 71 1.66 7.99 -7.54
N ASN A 72 1.85 9.33 -7.52
CA ASN A 72 1.92 10.14 -8.74
C ASN A 72 3.34 10.64 -9.08
N LYS A 73 4.38 10.14 -8.40
CA LYS A 73 5.75 10.66 -8.47
C LYS A 73 6.65 9.95 -9.48
N LEU A 74 6.19 8.87 -10.11
CA LEU A 74 6.99 8.11 -11.07
C LEU A 74 7.54 9.02 -12.17
N THR A 75 8.85 8.97 -12.35
CA THR A 75 9.52 9.62 -13.47
C THR A 75 9.16 8.94 -14.79
N GLU A 76 9.36 9.63 -15.91
CA GLU A 76 9.19 9.05 -17.26
C GLU A 76 9.98 7.76 -17.44
N LYS A 77 11.21 7.69 -16.90
CA LYS A 77 12.04 6.49 -16.94
C LYS A 77 11.40 5.34 -16.16
N GLN A 78 10.93 5.59 -14.94
CA GLN A 78 10.25 4.58 -14.13
C GLN A 78 8.96 4.10 -14.78
N ARG A 79 8.13 5.01 -15.32
CA ARG A 79 6.91 4.65 -16.06
C ARG A 79 7.19 3.70 -17.24
N LYS A 80 8.31 3.90 -17.94
CA LYS A 80 8.73 3.02 -19.04
C LYS A 80 9.25 1.67 -18.51
N ILE A 81 10.06 1.68 -17.45
CA ILE A 81 10.61 0.45 -16.85
C ILE A 81 9.48 -0.44 -16.30
N PHE A 82 8.58 0.15 -15.52
CA PHE A 82 7.43 -0.55 -14.93
C PHE A 82 6.24 -0.68 -15.89
N ARG A 83 6.37 -0.22 -17.15
CA ARG A 83 5.30 -0.33 -18.16
C ARG A 83 3.92 0.03 -17.60
N VAL A 84 3.81 1.19 -16.94
CA VAL A 84 2.59 1.63 -16.28
C VAL A 84 1.40 1.57 -17.24
N ARG A 85 0.41 0.75 -16.94
CA ARG A 85 -0.80 0.51 -17.72
C ARG A 85 -1.94 1.42 -17.30
N ARG A 86 -2.07 1.63 -16.00
CA ARG A 86 -3.05 2.55 -15.42
C ARG A 86 -2.38 3.42 -14.37
N GLN A 87 -2.65 4.72 -14.47
CA GLN A 87 -2.11 5.69 -13.52
C GLN A 87 -2.75 5.51 -12.14
N TRP A 88 -2.03 5.95 -11.11
CA TRP A 88 -2.56 6.07 -9.77
C TRP A 88 -3.79 6.99 -9.75
N ASP A 89 -4.92 6.53 -9.22
CA ASP A 89 -6.22 7.22 -9.23
C ASP A 89 -6.90 7.18 -7.84
N LEU A 90 -6.11 7.00 -6.78
CA LEU A 90 -6.59 6.81 -5.42
C LEU A 90 -7.47 7.98 -4.94
N LEU A 91 -7.02 9.21 -5.17
CA LEU A 91 -7.77 10.41 -4.73
C LEU A 91 -9.09 10.57 -5.48
N ALA A 92 -9.12 10.30 -6.78
CA ALA A 92 -10.37 10.31 -7.53
C ALA A 92 -11.28 9.13 -7.11
N GLY A 93 -10.70 8.00 -6.69
CA GLY A 93 -11.42 6.90 -6.05
C GLY A 93 -12.14 7.34 -4.78
N LEU A 94 -11.45 8.03 -3.90
CA LEU A 94 -12.02 8.61 -2.68
C LEU A 94 -13.12 9.64 -2.99
N ALA A 95 -12.86 10.54 -3.95
CA ALA A 95 -13.83 11.56 -4.37
C ALA A 95 -15.14 10.96 -4.90
N ARG A 96 -15.08 9.82 -5.61
CA ARG A 96 -16.28 9.07 -6.05
C ARG A 96 -17.11 8.52 -4.89
N LEU A 97 -16.50 8.34 -3.72
CA LEU A 97 -17.17 7.94 -2.47
C LEU A 97 -17.57 9.15 -1.60
N GLY A 98 -17.40 10.39 -2.11
CA GLY A 98 -17.70 11.62 -1.37
C GLY A 98 -16.66 11.96 -0.30
N LEU A 99 -15.46 11.37 -0.37
CA LEU A 99 -14.38 11.60 0.57
C LEU A 99 -13.27 12.45 -0.05
N SER A 100 -12.63 13.26 0.79
CA SER A 100 -11.38 13.94 0.44
C SER A 100 -10.19 13.26 1.12
N ARG A 101 -8.98 13.66 0.78
CA ARG A 101 -7.75 13.17 1.41
C ARG A 101 -7.69 13.50 2.92
N GLU A 102 -8.32 14.61 3.32
CA GLU A 102 -8.44 15.03 4.72
C GLU A 102 -9.44 14.18 5.51
N SER A 103 -10.31 13.43 4.81
CA SER A 103 -11.26 12.50 5.44
C SER A 103 -10.62 11.21 5.94
N ILE A 104 -9.37 10.92 5.53
CA ILE A 104 -8.65 9.72 5.96
C ILE A 104 -7.98 10.02 7.31
N SER A 105 -8.34 9.24 8.31
CA SER A 105 -7.83 9.38 9.68
C SER A 105 -6.66 8.44 9.99
N HIS A 106 -6.58 7.30 9.28
CA HIS A 106 -5.55 6.28 9.49
C HIS A 106 -5.07 5.73 8.14
N VAL A 107 -3.76 5.60 7.98
CA VAL A 107 -3.12 4.91 6.86
C VAL A 107 -2.29 3.77 7.42
N ILE A 108 -2.58 2.55 7.01
CA ILE A 108 -1.82 1.36 7.36
C ILE A 108 -0.99 0.98 6.16
N LEU A 109 0.32 0.87 6.32
CA LEU A 109 1.21 0.33 5.29
C LEU A 109 1.53 -1.12 5.64
N THR A 110 1.21 -2.04 4.73
CA THR A 110 1.58 -3.45 4.93
C THR A 110 3.08 -3.62 4.94
N HIS A 111 3.80 -2.83 4.13
CA HIS A 111 5.25 -2.72 4.08
C HIS A 111 5.66 -1.45 3.30
N GLY A 112 6.97 -1.23 3.15
CA GLY A 112 7.54 0.00 2.62
C GLY A 112 7.84 0.03 1.12
N ASP A 113 7.56 -1.02 0.36
CA ASP A 113 7.83 -1.07 -1.07
C ASP A 113 7.06 0.00 -1.85
N PHE A 114 7.65 0.49 -2.94
CA PHE A 114 7.18 1.66 -3.68
C PHE A 114 5.73 1.54 -4.18
N ASP A 115 5.28 0.35 -4.49
CA ASP A 115 3.94 0.05 -4.99
C ASP A 115 2.88 -0.01 -3.88
N HIS A 116 3.28 -0.09 -2.62
CA HIS A 116 2.42 0.00 -1.44
C HIS A 116 2.49 1.36 -0.74
N ALA A 117 3.69 1.90 -0.58
CA ALA A 117 3.95 3.15 0.13
C ALA A 117 4.08 4.38 -0.79
N GLY A 118 4.05 4.19 -2.11
CA GLY A 118 4.29 5.27 -3.07
C GLY A 118 3.30 6.43 -2.98
N GLY A 119 2.07 6.18 -2.59
CA GLY A 119 1.04 7.20 -2.41
C GLY A 119 1.00 7.86 -1.03
N VAL A 120 1.92 7.55 -0.11
CA VAL A 120 2.02 8.24 1.20
C VAL A 120 2.33 9.72 1.01
N THR A 121 3.21 10.02 0.06
CA THR A 121 3.46 11.39 -0.41
C THR A 121 3.06 11.55 -1.88
N MET A 122 2.75 12.76 -2.27
CA MET A 122 2.40 13.08 -3.65
C MET A 122 3.08 14.37 -4.12
N LEU A 123 3.16 14.54 -5.43
CA LEU A 123 3.44 15.85 -6.03
C LEU A 123 2.17 16.70 -5.93
N GLY A 124 2.25 17.77 -5.16
CA GLY A 124 1.19 18.77 -5.06
C GLY A 124 1.06 19.61 -6.33
N LYS A 125 0.09 20.51 -6.37
CA LYS A 125 -0.19 21.38 -7.53
C LYS A 125 0.98 22.27 -7.95
N THR A 126 1.87 22.60 -7.01
CA THR A 126 3.08 23.43 -7.25
C THR A 126 4.32 22.57 -7.59
N GLY A 127 4.17 21.25 -7.68
CA GLY A 127 5.26 20.32 -7.96
C GLY A 127 6.13 19.96 -6.73
N GLY A 128 5.83 20.50 -5.56
CA GLY A 128 6.49 20.12 -4.31
C GLY A 128 5.92 18.80 -3.74
N LEU A 129 6.74 18.09 -2.96
CA LEU A 129 6.29 16.92 -2.21
C LEU A 129 5.44 17.34 -1.01
N GLU A 130 4.33 16.67 -0.81
CA GLU A 130 3.47 16.83 0.35
C GLU A 130 2.89 15.48 0.79
N LEU A 131 2.50 15.36 2.06
CA LEU A 131 1.76 14.20 2.54
C LEU A 131 0.42 14.12 1.81
N THR A 132 0.10 12.95 1.28
CA THR A 132 -1.19 12.73 0.60
C THR A 132 -2.34 12.81 1.59
N PHE A 133 -2.15 12.28 2.80
CA PHE A 133 -3.15 12.23 3.86
C PHE A 133 -2.68 12.99 5.11
N PRO A 134 -2.73 14.33 5.11
CA PRO A 134 -2.08 15.16 6.13
C PRO A 134 -2.73 15.07 7.50
N ALA A 135 -4.00 14.63 7.57
CA ALA A 135 -4.74 14.43 8.82
C ALA A 135 -4.59 13.01 9.39
N ALA A 136 -3.97 12.10 8.63
CA ALA A 136 -3.90 10.70 9.01
C ALA A 136 -2.72 10.39 9.93
N MET A 137 -2.94 9.48 10.88
CA MET A 137 -1.86 8.72 11.51
C MET A 137 -1.47 7.55 10.61
N HIS A 138 -0.18 7.41 10.31
CA HIS A 138 0.37 6.33 9.49
C HIS A 138 0.93 5.24 10.41
N TYR A 139 0.64 3.98 10.09
CA TYR A 139 1.05 2.83 10.90
C TYR A 139 1.99 1.94 10.10
N LEU A 140 3.11 1.61 10.69
CA LEU A 140 4.15 0.77 10.12
C LEU A 140 4.83 -0.04 11.23
N GLN A 141 5.37 -1.19 10.91
CA GLN A 141 6.18 -1.93 11.87
C GLN A 141 7.51 -1.20 12.12
N GLN A 142 7.98 -1.22 13.37
CA GLN A 142 9.28 -0.65 13.76
C GLN A 142 10.42 -1.19 12.89
N GLN A 143 10.45 -2.49 12.67
CA GLN A 143 11.45 -3.15 11.82
C GLN A 143 11.41 -2.67 10.37
N GLU A 144 10.21 -2.42 9.83
CA GLU A 144 10.05 -1.91 8.46
C GLU A 144 10.57 -0.49 8.34
N TRP A 145 10.28 0.34 9.35
CA TRP A 145 10.76 1.71 9.40
C TRP A 145 12.30 1.78 9.45
N GLU A 146 12.93 0.93 10.27
CA GLU A 146 14.38 0.82 10.33
C GLU A 146 14.99 0.44 8.98
N ASP A 147 14.35 -0.53 8.27
CA ASP A 147 14.80 -0.98 6.95
C ASP A 147 14.58 0.09 5.86
N VAL A 148 13.52 0.88 5.95
CA VAL A 148 13.28 2.04 5.07
C VAL A 148 14.35 3.10 5.25
N LEU A 149 14.73 3.40 6.50
CA LEU A 149 15.76 4.41 6.80
C LEU A 149 17.18 3.97 6.45
N ALA A 150 17.46 2.67 6.55
CA ALA A 150 18.77 2.09 6.28
C ALA A 150 18.64 0.79 5.46
N PRO A 151 18.19 0.86 4.19
CA PRO A 151 17.91 -0.31 3.40
C PRO A 151 19.18 -1.10 3.06
N ASN A 152 19.08 -2.41 3.13
CA ASN A 152 20.14 -3.28 2.64
C ASN A 152 20.16 -3.28 1.09
N ARG A 153 21.21 -3.88 0.49
CA ARG A 153 21.39 -3.89 -0.97
C ARG A 153 20.23 -4.52 -1.74
N ARG A 154 19.50 -5.47 -1.14
CA ARG A 154 18.37 -6.14 -1.79
C ARG A 154 17.14 -5.25 -1.82
N SER A 155 16.83 -4.58 -0.70
CA SER A 155 15.62 -3.78 -0.54
C SER A 155 15.75 -2.33 -1.02
N ALA A 156 16.98 -1.82 -1.20
CA ALA A 156 17.24 -0.43 -1.58
C ALA A 156 16.57 0.02 -2.90
N SER A 157 16.28 -0.91 -3.81
CA SER A 157 15.61 -0.60 -5.06
C SER A 157 14.09 -0.44 -4.91
N ALA A 158 13.50 -0.97 -3.84
CA ALA A 158 12.06 -0.92 -3.57
C ALA A 158 11.67 0.20 -2.59
N TYR A 159 12.58 0.58 -1.68
CA TYR A 159 12.35 1.65 -0.70
C TYR A 159 12.81 3.01 -1.24
N TRP A 160 11.86 3.86 -1.55
CA TRP A 160 12.14 5.19 -2.08
C TRP A 160 11.97 6.25 -0.99
N PRO A 161 13.05 6.96 -0.59
CA PRO A 161 13.01 7.90 0.54
C PRO A 161 11.94 8.99 0.41
N GLU A 162 11.66 9.45 -0.80
CA GLU A 162 10.63 10.44 -1.07
C GLU A 162 9.24 10.02 -0.64
N ASN A 163 8.95 8.71 -0.57
CA ASN A 163 7.64 8.19 -0.14
C ASN A 163 7.38 8.43 1.34
N PHE A 164 8.44 8.60 2.13
CA PHE A 164 8.35 8.73 3.59
C PHE A 164 8.65 10.16 4.08
N THR A 165 8.88 11.09 3.14
CA THR A 165 9.15 12.48 3.46
C THR A 165 7.98 13.10 4.22
N GLY A 166 8.26 13.69 5.39
CA GLY A 166 7.25 14.32 6.25
C GLY A 166 6.58 13.37 7.25
N LEU A 167 6.87 12.06 7.21
CA LEU A 167 6.51 11.18 8.31
C LEU A 167 7.46 11.39 9.49
N SER A 168 6.90 11.44 10.68
CA SER A 168 7.66 11.63 11.93
C SER A 168 6.99 10.89 13.05
N GLU A 169 7.75 10.05 13.75
CA GLU A 169 7.28 9.29 14.90
C GLU A 169 6.70 10.23 15.97
N GLY A 170 5.59 9.79 16.57
CA GLY A 170 4.87 10.56 17.61
C GLY A 170 4.08 11.76 17.10
N LYS A 171 4.19 12.12 15.81
CA LYS A 171 3.40 13.20 15.20
C LYS A 171 2.33 12.66 14.23
N ASN A 172 2.73 11.94 13.21
CA ASN A 172 1.87 11.38 12.17
C ASN A 172 2.31 9.97 11.75
N LEU A 173 3.27 9.38 12.48
CA LEU A 173 3.75 8.02 12.32
C LEU A 173 3.68 7.31 13.66
N CYS A 174 3.01 6.18 13.68
CA CYS A 174 2.92 5.26 14.81
C CYS A 174 3.64 3.96 14.43
N LEU A 175 4.70 3.65 15.16
CA LEU A 175 5.48 2.43 14.97
C LEU A 175 4.96 1.33 15.90
N ILE A 176 4.70 0.17 15.31
CA ILE A 176 4.20 -1.02 16.02
C ILE A 176 5.33 -2.06 16.06
N ASP A 177 5.48 -2.76 17.16
CA ASP A 177 6.37 -3.93 17.24
C ASP A 177 5.55 -5.21 17.48
N GLY A 178 5.42 -6.01 16.42
CA GLY A 178 4.67 -7.25 16.44
C GLY A 178 3.17 -7.07 16.17
N THR A 179 2.34 -7.09 17.21
CA THR A 179 0.89 -6.97 17.11
C THR A 179 0.41 -5.67 17.74
N GLY A 180 -0.54 -4.97 17.10
CA GLY A 180 -1.13 -3.75 17.63
C GLY A 180 -2.52 -3.49 17.07
N GLU A 181 -3.34 -2.75 17.79
CA GLU A 181 -4.65 -2.31 17.35
C GLU A 181 -4.55 -0.87 16.82
N VAL A 182 -5.20 -0.59 15.70
CA VAL A 182 -5.28 0.75 15.09
C VAL A 182 -6.51 1.49 15.58
N VAL A 183 -7.65 0.85 15.41
CA VAL A 183 -8.96 1.22 15.93
C VAL A 183 -9.70 -0.06 16.27
N GLU A 184 -10.79 0.05 17.03
CA GLU A 184 -11.62 -1.11 17.38
C GLU A 184 -11.94 -1.97 16.15
N GLY A 185 -11.57 -3.24 16.21
CA GLY A 185 -11.77 -4.23 15.14
C GLY A 185 -10.75 -4.17 13.99
N ILE A 186 -9.72 -3.32 14.05
CA ILE A 186 -8.61 -3.31 13.06
C ILE A 186 -7.29 -3.53 13.77
N ARG A 187 -6.71 -4.73 13.59
CA ARG A 187 -5.50 -5.19 14.25
C ARG A 187 -4.40 -5.50 13.22
N LEU A 188 -3.19 -5.11 13.57
CA LEU A 188 -1.97 -5.39 12.81
C LEU A 188 -1.25 -6.60 13.40
N GLU A 189 -0.63 -7.38 12.53
CA GLU A 189 0.19 -8.51 12.92
C GLU A 189 1.42 -8.61 12.02
N ARG A 190 2.62 -8.52 12.61
CA ARG A 190 3.86 -8.69 11.85
C ARG A 190 3.98 -10.14 11.38
N THR A 191 4.05 -10.33 10.08
CA THR A 191 4.24 -11.64 9.45
C THR A 191 5.69 -11.87 9.04
N GLY A 192 6.43 -10.80 8.72
CA GLY A 192 7.72 -10.90 8.07
C GLY A 192 7.62 -11.59 6.71
N GLY A 193 8.72 -12.14 6.22
CA GLY A 193 8.74 -12.91 4.96
C GLY A 193 9.05 -12.05 3.75
N HIS A 194 8.06 -11.42 3.14
CA HIS A 194 8.23 -10.53 1.98
C HIS A 194 9.24 -9.42 2.28
N THR A 195 8.98 -8.63 3.32
CA THR A 195 9.97 -7.80 4.01
C THR A 195 10.10 -8.25 5.46
N ARG A 196 11.12 -7.77 6.21
CA ARG A 196 11.30 -8.15 7.62
C ARG A 196 10.21 -7.58 8.53
N GLY A 197 9.70 -6.42 8.18
CA GLY A 197 8.64 -5.72 8.90
C GLY A 197 7.28 -5.82 8.24
N HIS A 198 7.10 -6.69 7.23
CA HIS A 198 5.79 -6.90 6.61
C HIS A 198 4.74 -7.28 7.64
N GLN A 199 3.52 -6.73 7.49
CA GLN A 199 2.39 -6.99 8.37
C GLN A 199 1.10 -7.28 7.61
N ALA A 200 0.29 -8.15 8.17
CA ALA A 200 -1.09 -8.38 7.77
C ALA A 200 -2.05 -7.52 8.60
N VAL A 201 -3.24 -7.27 8.06
CA VAL A 201 -4.28 -6.46 8.69
C VAL A 201 -5.53 -7.31 8.90
N TRP A 202 -5.88 -7.54 10.15
CA TRP A 202 -7.12 -8.19 10.57
C TRP A 202 -8.25 -7.18 10.66
N LEU A 203 -9.39 -7.52 10.09
CA LEU A 203 -10.62 -6.73 10.13
C LEU A 203 -11.69 -7.58 10.79
N GLU A 204 -12.20 -7.16 11.94
CA GLU A 204 -13.17 -7.88 12.74
C GLU A 204 -14.34 -6.96 13.07
N SER A 205 -15.56 -7.34 12.67
CA SER A 205 -16.75 -6.55 12.95
C SER A 205 -17.98 -7.44 13.03
N GLY A 206 -18.67 -7.45 14.18
CA GLY A 206 -19.72 -8.40 14.49
C GLY A 206 -19.18 -9.83 14.44
N ASP A 207 -19.84 -10.72 13.71
CA ASP A 207 -19.40 -12.10 13.50
C ASP A 207 -18.48 -12.25 12.28
N GLY A 208 -18.17 -11.15 11.59
CA GLY A 208 -17.37 -11.14 10.36
C GLY A 208 -15.88 -10.95 10.64
N ILE A 209 -15.04 -11.76 9.98
CA ILE A 209 -13.59 -11.65 10.01
C ILE A 209 -13.07 -11.62 8.57
N ALA A 210 -12.17 -10.68 8.28
CA ALA A 210 -11.42 -10.63 7.04
C ALA A 210 -9.93 -10.38 7.33
N LEU A 211 -9.07 -10.82 6.42
CA LEU A 211 -7.62 -10.65 6.52
C LEU A 211 -7.09 -10.07 5.22
N HIS A 212 -6.40 -8.94 5.31
CA HIS A 212 -5.61 -8.37 4.23
C HIS A 212 -4.15 -8.78 4.43
N LEU A 213 -3.61 -9.51 3.45
CA LEU A 213 -2.28 -10.13 3.57
C LEU A 213 -1.14 -9.21 3.12
N GLY A 214 -1.44 -8.11 2.42
CA GLY A 214 -0.43 -7.33 1.72
C GLY A 214 0.06 -8.10 0.48
N ASN A 215 1.31 -8.52 0.52
CA ASN A 215 1.93 -9.38 -0.50
C ASN A 215 2.09 -10.82 -0.01
#